data_0bfc306f4a2fe61eff627950769ef8f7
#
_entry.id   0bfc306f4a2fe61eff627950769ef8f7
#
_cell.length_a   1.000
_cell.length_b   1.000
_cell.length_c   1.000
_cell.angle_alpha   90.00
_cell.angle_beta   90.00
_cell.angle_gamma   90.00
#
_symmetry.space_group_name_H-M   'P 1'
#
loop_
_entity.id
_entity.type
_entity.pdbx_description
1 polymer ?
#
loop_
_entity_poly.entity_id
_entity_poly.type
_entity_poly.pdbx_seq_one_letter_code
_entity_poly.pdbx_strand_id
1 'polypeptide(L)'
;MINAHSQSTPRAFCWLFVAAVGLQFFPSPVRAEETAKPSPSSLPKVTAAELGLAGSPAPAAGASQTPTPLPKVTKVEVEEGDIELYHTLAVECDGLKEWVQKTGTDPAKLLLYLDGTAMKGLPPKYDQINANKLFFKLERVSSNDGNKDDNSKAWDSLFSTPPKGVGQRSPVRVTIGPETGAPFESSRTATICPINPEWFWLWVLFSVLLLGGICALAFWTDLLRDSGDQPKDGKRKPYSLARCQMAFWFFLIVVAYLFIYATAGATDTVTPSVLALMGISAGTGLAAVAVDNSKRAQAQTELDKLTNEQAKLQGQKDAATVAARLNELPGLIATQQASVNSADNSKRVQAQAELDKLQAEQAKLQGQQQAAAVPGGATFPPESLQRLNDLPRLIAALQAIVDPKAGSWFIQDILSDADAISFHRLQIAVWTVVLGIIFGVSVYHVLSMPTFSATLLGLLGISGGTYIGFKIPEQL
;
A
#
# COMPACT_ATOMS: atom_id res chain seq x y z
N MET A 1 -20.60 -39.06 -11.15
CA MET A 1 -21.22 -37.88 -10.50
C MET A 1 -20.13 -36.84 -10.36
N ILE A 2 -20.11 -35.91 -11.28
CA ILE A 2 -19.08 -34.87 -11.40
C ILE A 2 -19.56 -33.69 -10.54
N ASN A 3 -18.93 -33.49 -9.38
CA ASN A 3 -19.17 -32.32 -8.54
C ASN A 3 -18.57 -31.10 -9.23
N ALA A 4 -19.43 -30.25 -9.78
CA ALA A 4 -19.08 -28.90 -10.20
C ALA A 4 -18.81 -28.05 -8.97
N HIS A 5 -17.55 -27.99 -8.54
CA HIS A 5 -17.11 -27.01 -7.57
C HIS A 5 -17.15 -25.62 -8.21
N SER A 6 -18.11 -24.83 -7.76
CA SER A 6 -18.24 -23.39 -7.98
C SER A 6 -16.89 -22.72 -7.71
N GLN A 7 -16.16 -22.38 -8.76
CA GLN A 7 -15.04 -21.46 -8.72
C GLN A 7 -15.61 -20.08 -8.44
N SER A 8 -15.72 -19.72 -7.17
CA SER A 8 -16.06 -18.37 -6.72
C SER A 8 -14.91 -17.42 -7.11
N THR A 9 -15.20 -16.66 -8.05
CA THR A 9 -14.44 -15.82 -8.94
C THR A 9 -13.60 -14.72 -8.25
N PRO A 10 -12.40 -14.42 -8.76
CA PRO A 10 -11.57 -13.26 -8.39
C PRO A 10 -12.22 -11.92 -8.81
N ARG A 11 -13.44 -11.97 -9.36
CA ARG A 11 -14.20 -10.80 -9.81
C ARG A 11 -14.42 -9.75 -8.70
N ALA A 12 -14.55 -10.16 -7.44
CA ALA A 12 -14.80 -9.23 -6.34
C ALA A 12 -13.60 -8.32 -6.01
N PHE A 13 -12.35 -8.81 -6.15
CA PHE A 13 -11.16 -7.98 -5.91
C PHE A 13 -11.00 -6.91 -6.98
N CYS A 14 -11.11 -7.30 -8.25
CA CYS A 14 -11.07 -6.34 -9.36
C CYS A 14 -12.20 -5.31 -9.26
N TRP A 15 -13.43 -5.72 -8.88
CA TRP A 15 -14.57 -4.79 -8.75
C TRP A 15 -14.41 -3.81 -7.59
N LEU A 16 -13.91 -4.23 -6.42
CA LEU A 16 -13.64 -3.33 -5.30
C LEU A 16 -12.51 -2.33 -5.62
N PHE A 17 -11.46 -2.81 -6.29
CA PHE A 17 -10.35 -1.96 -6.70
C PHE A 17 -10.77 -1.01 -7.84
N VAL A 18 -11.50 -1.51 -8.83
CA VAL A 18 -12.05 -0.70 -9.94
C VAL A 18 -13.10 0.27 -9.44
N ALA A 19 -13.96 -0.11 -8.48
CA ALA A 19 -14.93 0.79 -7.85
C ALA A 19 -14.24 1.89 -7.03
N ALA A 20 -13.19 1.56 -6.27
CA ALA A 20 -12.43 2.53 -5.50
C ALA A 20 -11.66 3.53 -6.38
N VAL A 21 -11.17 3.09 -7.54
CA VAL A 21 -10.47 3.93 -8.51
C VAL A 21 -11.45 4.62 -9.47
N GLY A 22 -12.47 3.91 -9.95
CA GLY A 22 -13.44 4.43 -10.92
C GLY A 22 -14.37 5.51 -10.37
N LEU A 23 -14.73 5.45 -9.08
CA LEU A 23 -15.52 6.49 -8.40
C LEU A 23 -14.76 7.81 -8.24
N GLN A 24 -13.44 7.81 -8.38
CA GLN A 24 -12.60 8.99 -8.21
C GLN A 24 -12.51 9.87 -9.46
N PHE A 25 -12.77 9.31 -10.65
CA PHE A 25 -12.54 9.99 -11.93
C PHE A 25 -13.80 10.43 -12.68
N PHE A 26 -14.99 10.07 -12.19
CA PHE A 26 -16.22 10.62 -12.74
C PHE A 26 -16.67 11.80 -11.87
N PRO A 27 -16.59 13.05 -12.35
CA PRO A 27 -17.15 14.17 -11.63
C PRO A 27 -18.67 14.00 -11.58
N SER A 28 -19.22 13.77 -10.39
CA SER A 28 -20.63 13.99 -10.16
C SER A 28 -20.93 15.45 -10.51
N PRO A 29 -22.01 15.78 -11.22
CA PRO A 29 -22.37 17.15 -11.45
C PRO A 29 -22.68 17.79 -10.08
N VAL A 30 -21.71 18.55 -9.58
CA VAL A 30 -21.92 19.42 -8.43
C VAL A 30 -22.95 20.45 -8.86
N ARG A 31 -24.16 20.28 -8.39
CA ARG A 31 -25.22 21.28 -8.47
C ARG A 31 -24.66 22.54 -7.81
N ALA A 32 -24.47 23.58 -8.60
CA ALA A 32 -24.06 24.89 -8.12
C ALA A 32 -25.12 25.36 -7.14
N GLU A 33 -24.81 25.27 -5.87
CA GLU A 33 -25.59 25.94 -4.82
C GLU A 33 -25.12 27.38 -4.86
N GLU A 34 -26.04 28.23 -5.27
CA GLU A 34 -25.92 29.68 -5.41
C GLU A 34 -25.68 30.26 -4.00
N THR A 35 -24.40 30.34 -3.58
CA THR A 35 -24.04 31.02 -2.34
C THR A 35 -24.12 32.50 -2.55
N ALA A 36 -25.02 33.09 -1.81
CA ALA A 36 -25.29 34.52 -1.70
C ALA A 36 -24.00 35.33 -1.57
N LYS A 37 -23.89 36.29 -2.46
CA LYS A 37 -22.87 37.33 -2.52
C LYS A 37 -22.78 38.08 -1.21
N PRO A 38 -21.68 38.08 -0.46
CA PRO A 38 -21.57 38.97 0.69
C PRO A 38 -21.45 40.41 0.21
N SER A 39 -22.32 41.27 0.77
CA SER A 39 -22.29 42.70 0.63
C SER A 39 -20.93 43.26 1.05
N PRO A 40 -20.37 44.27 0.35
CA PRO A 40 -19.14 44.90 0.76
C PRO A 40 -19.34 45.69 2.04
N SER A 41 -18.83 45.19 3.16
CA SER A 41 -18.75 45.98 4.39
C SER A 41 -17.70 47.07 4.21
N SER A 42 -18.12 48.26 4.45
CA SER A 42 -17.37 49.51 4.42
C SER A 42 -16.09 49.45 5.24
N LEU A 43 -14.94 49.53 4.57
CA LEU A 43 -13.68 49.91 5.18
C LEU A 43 -13.73 51.37 5.62
N PRO A 44 -13.26 51.74 6.81
CA PRO A 44 -13.23 53.14 7.25
C PRO A 44 -12.21 53.93 6.38
N LYS A 45 -12.67 55.03 5.82
CA LYS A 45 -11.84 56.01 5.16
C LYS A 45 -10.91 56.65 6.21
N VAL A 46 -9.65 56.30 6.21
CA VAL A 46 -8.62 57.04 6.89
C VAL A 46 -8.34 58.30 6.05
N THR A 47 -8.70 59.47 6.58
CA THR A 47 -8.42 60.75 5.97
C THR A 47 -6.94 61.10 6.18
N ALA A 48 -6.33 61.67 5.10
CA ALA A 48 -4.90 62.06 5.01
C ALA A 48 -4.46 63.15 6.03
N ALA A 49 -5.29 63.47 7.00
CA ALA A 49 -5.00 64.53 8.04
C ALA A 49 -4.33 63.98 9.30
N GLU A 50 -4.24 62.65 9.50
CA GLU A 50 -3.68 62.07 10.74
C GLU A 50 -2.23 61.61 10.65
N LEU A 51 -1.58 61.75 9.49
CA LEU A 51 -0.13 61.52 9.35
C LEU A 51 0.55 62.88 9.18
N GLY A 52 0.91 63.48 10.32
CA GLY A 52 1.65 64.75 10.40
C GLY A 52 2.98 64.68 9.67
N LEU A 53 2.99 65.04 8.41
CA LEU A 53 4.20 65.35 7.62
C LEU A 53 4.05 66.75 7.05
N ALA A 54 4.32 67.75 7.90
CA ALA A 54 4.59 69.09 7.49
C ALA A 54 6.04 69.23 7.02
N GLY A 55 6.22 69.66 5.78
CA GLY A 55 7.30 70.51 5.38
C GLY A 55 8.69 69.86 5.13
N SER A 56 8.93 69.57 3.86
CA SER A 56 10.31 69.67 3.35
C SER A 56 10.26 70.25 1.90
N PRO A 57 11.14 71.15 1.54
CA PRO A 57 11.03 71.95 0.30
C PRO A 57 11.35 71.12 -0.93
N ALA A 58 10.65 71.41 -2.01
CA ALA A 58 10.82 70.82 -3.33
C ALA A 58 12.26 70.99 -3.84
N PRO A 59 12.92 69.94 -4.34
CA PRO A 59 14.07 70.12 -5.22
C PRO A 59 13.61 70.47 -6.63
N ALA A 60 14.35 71.33 -7.26
CA ALA A 60 14.16 71.99 -8.52
C ALA A 60 13.78 71.04 -9.68
N ALA A 61 12.93 71.53 -10.53
CA ALA A 61 12.57 70.99 -11.82
C ALA A 61 13.81 70.60 -12.67
N GLY A 62 14.10 69.31 -12.76
CA GLY A 62 15.02 68.73 -13.72
C GLY A 62 14.24 67.93 -14.75
N ALA A 63 14.30 68.36 -15.97
CA ALA A 63 13.99 67.73 -17.24
C ALA A 63 12.78 66.79 -17.27
N SER A 64 11.69 67.22 -17.82
CA SER A 64 10.58 66.38 -18.34
C SER A 64 11.13 65.30 -19.28
N GLN A 65 11.49 64.16 -18.75
CA GLN A 65 11.61 62.95 -19.56
C GLN A 65 10.20 62.56 -19.91
N THR A 66 9.84 62.73 -21.19
CA THR A 66 8.62 62.18 -21.77
C THR A 66 8.57 60.68 -21.38
N PRO A 67 7.52 60.21 -20.70
CA PRO A 67 7.45 58.79 -20.27
C PRO A 67 7.59 57.94 -21.53
N THR A 68 8.62 57.12 -21.57
CA THR A 68 8.83 56.16 -22.64
C THR A 68 7.58 55.26 -22.69
N PRO A 69 6.87 55.15 -23.82
CA PRO A 69 5.73 54.30 -23.92
C PRO A 69 6.17 52.86 -23.54
N LEU A 70 5.42 52.26 -22.62
CA LEU A 70 5.68 50.88 -22.21
C LEU A 70 5.44 49.95 -23.41
N PRO A 71 6.26 48.93 -23.59
CA PRO A 71 6.03 47.92 -24.62
C PRO A 71 4.67 47.26 -24.45
N LYS A 72 4.07 46.89 -25.57
CA LYS A 72 2.76 46.22 -25.62
C LYS A 72 2.87 44.88 -26.34
N VAL A 73 2.37 43.80 -25.72
CA VAL A 73 2.32 42.49 -26.35
C VAL A 73 1.28 42.51 -27.48
N THR A 74 1.75 42.31 -28.70
CA THR A 74 0.92 42.36 -29.93
C THR A 74 0.55 40.98 -30.43
N LYS A 75 1.44 39.99 -30.25
CA LYS A 75 1.23 38.64 -30.75
C LYS A 75 1.80 37.61 -29.82
N VAL A 76 1.11 36.51 -29.66
CA VAL A 76 1.53 35.31 -28.92
C VAL A 76 1.32 34.11 -29.80
N GLU A 77 2.36 33.34 -30.02
CA GLU A 77 2.34 32.11 -30.82
C GLU A 77 2.88 30.96 -29.97
N VAL A 78 2.14 29.87 -29.90
CA VAL A 78 2.58 28.61 -29.30
C VAL A 78 2.89 27.63 -30.42
N GLU A 79 3.99 26.90 -30.32
CA GLU A 79 4.52 26.05 -31.40
C GLU A 79 3.51 24.98 -31.86
N GLU A 80 2.67 24.45 -30.93
CA GLU A 80 1.68 23.38 -31.21
C GLU A 80 0.26 23.73 -30.72
N GLY A 81 -0.09 24.99 -30.63
CA GLY A 81 -1.45 25.46 -30.36
C GLY A 81 -1.79 25.70 -28.92
N ASP A 82 -1.49 24.80 -28.00
CA ASP A 82 -1.75 24.95 -26.57
C ASP A 82 -0.43 25.14 -25.75
N ILE A 83 -0.50 25.85 -24.63
CA ILE A 83 0.63 25.95 -23.69
C ILE A 83 0.83 24.56 -23.05
N GLU A 84 1.91 23.90 -23.43
CA GLU A 84 2.35 22.63 -22.84
C GLU A 84 3.82 22.76 -22.40
N LEU A 85 4.22 21.90 -21.47
CA LEU A 85 5.62 21.82 -21.03
C LEU A 85 6.49 21.32 -22.18
N TYR A 86 7.69 21.88 -22.24
CA TYR A 86 8.72 21.64 -23.26
C TYR A 86 8.45 22.26 -24.63
N HIS A 87 7.28 22.91 -24.86
CA HIS A 87 7.01 23.67 -26.06
C HIS A 87 7.66 25.06 -25.98
N THR A 88 7.78 25.70 -27.15
CA THR A 88 8.30 27.04 -27.25
C THR A 88 7.15 28.04 -27.41
N LEU A 89 7.14 29.06 -26.57
CA LEU A 89 6.21 30.17 -26.61
C LEU A 89 6.92 31.40 -27.20
N ALA A 90 6.42 31.90 -28.31
CA ALA A 90 6.91 33.12 -28.93
C ALA A 90 6.00 34.29 -28.57
N VAL A 91 6.58 35.36 -28.06
CA VAL A 91 5.88 36.60 -27.71
C VAL A 91 6.48 37.77 -28.46
N GLU A 92 5.66 38.46 -29.19
CA GLU A 92 6.05 39.67 -29.94
C GLU A 92 5.51 40.92 -29.22
N CYS A 93 6.42 41.83 -28.94
CA CYS A 93 6.12 43.07 -28.22
C CYS A 93 6.52 44.27 -29.04
N ASP A 94 5.55 45.11 -29.35
CA ASP A 94 5.81 46.38 -29.99
C ASP A 94 6.51 47.35 -29.04
N GLY A 95 7.53 48.06 -29.59
CA GLY A 95 8.33 48.99 -28.80
C GLY A 95 9.38 48.39 -27.85
N LEU A 96 9.55 47.04 -27.89
CA LEU A 96 10.51 46.36 -26.96
C LEU A 96 11.95 46.80 -27.20
N LYS A 97 12.36 46.88 -28.43
CA LYS A 97 13.74 47.30 -28.82
C LYS A 97 14.07 48.69 -28.32
N GLU A 98 13.19 49.66 -28.53
CA GLU A 98 13.36 51.03 -28.09
C GLU A 98 13.35 51.15 -26.59
N TRP A 99 12.50 50.40 -25.90
CA TRP A 99 12.42 50.37 -24.44
C TRP A 99 13.70 49.80 -23.82
N VAL A 100 14.21 48.67 -24.34
CA VAL A 100 15.47 48.06 -23.91
C VAL A 100 16.66 49.02 -24.07
N GLN A 101 16.74 49.72 -25.24
CA GLN A 101 17.81 50.68 -25.50
C GLN A 101 17.78 51.90 -24.60
N LYS A 102 16.57 52.37 -24.26
CA LYS A 102 16.41 53.53 -23.37
C LYS A 102 16.63 53.24 -21.90
N THR A 103 16.15 52.06 -21.45
CA THR A 103 16.23 51.66 -20.02
C THR A 103 17.56 51.00 -19.66
N GLY A 104 18.33 50.56 -20.67
CA GLY A 104 19.53 49.75 -20.46
C GLY A 104 19.26 48.40 -19.79
N THR A 105 18.01 47.95 -19.81
CA THR A 105 17.61 46.67 -19.19
C THR A 105 18.15 45.52 -20.03
N ASP A 106 18.79 44.56 -19.38
CA ASP A 106 19.23 43.35 -20.06
C ASP A 106 18.00 42.52 -20.46
N PRO A 107 17.80 42.28 -21.76
CA PRO A 107 16.66 41.54 -22.22
C PRO A 107 16.60 40.08 -21.72
N ALA A 108 17.75 39.50 -21.37
CA ALA A 108 17.82 38.16 -20.79
C ALA A 108 17.19 38.07 -19.38
N LYS A 109 16.94 39.25 -18.76
CA LYS A 109 16.27 39.35 -17.45
C LYS A 109 14.77 39.60 -17.54
N LEU A 110 14.20 39.61 -18.74
CA LEU A 110 12.75 39.68 -18.91
C LEU A 110 12.12 38.36 -18.53
N LEU A 111 11.06 38.42 -17.74
CA LEU A 111 10.30 37.25 -17.31
C LEU A 111 9.03 37.11 -18.11
N LEU A 112 8.65 35.88 -18.37
CA LEU A 112 7.32 35.50 -18.85
C LEU A 112 6.34 35.54 -17.68
N TYR A 113 5.16 36.12 -17.88
CA TYR A 113 4.06 36.10 -16.93
C TYR A 113 2.87 35.38 -17.58
N LEU A 114 2.39 34.35 -16.89
CA LEU A 114 1.20 33.62 -17.26
C LEU A 114 0.12 33.90 -16.21
N ASP A 115 -0.99 34.47 -16.63
CA ASP A 115 -2.11 34.91 -15.79
C ASP A 115 -1.67 35.78 -14.57
N GLY A 116 -0.67 36.64 -14.82
CA GLY A 116 -0.11 37.53 -13.80
C GLY A 116 0.97 36.89 -12.90
N THR A 117 1.22 35.59 -13.02
CA THR A 117 2.25 34.88 -12.26
C THR A 117 3.56 34.84 -13.03
N ALA A 118 4.64 35.29 -12.41
CA ALA A 118 5.98 35.28 -13.00
C ALA A 118 6.56 33.86 -13.11
N MET A 119 6.94 33.47 -14.33
CA MET A 119 7.59 32.19 -14.61
C MET A 119 9.11 32.38 -14.58
N LYS A 120 9.70 32.17 -13.40
CA LYS A 120 11.15 32.29 -13.18
C LYS A 120 11.92 31.15 -13.85
N GLY A 121 13.22 31.32 -14.08
CA GLY A 121 14.05 30.26 -14.64
C GLY A 121 13.81 29.95 -16.11
N LEU A 122 13.05 30.79 -16.84
CA LEU A 122 12.80 30.66 -18.26
C LEU A 122 13.51 31.82 -19.03
N PRO A 123 14.82 31.72 -19.29
CA PRO A 123 15.53 32.78 -19.96
C PRO A 123 15.04 32.94 -21.41
N PRO A 124 14.66 34.16 -21.82
CA PRO A 124 14.21 34.42 -23.17
C PRO A 124 15.37 34.26 -24.18
N LYS A 125 15.04 33.70 -25.35
CA LYS A 125 15.93 33.72 -26.50
C LYS A 125 15.43 34.75 -27.48
N TYR A 126 16.33 35.58 -27.99
CA TYR A 126 16.03 36.58 -28.98
C TYR A 126 15.94 35.99 -30.39
N ASP A 127 15.00 36.48 -31.16
CA ASP A 127 15.04 36.31 -32.59
C ASP A 127 16.13 37.20 -33.19
N GLN A 128 17.04 36.62 -33.96
CA GLN A 128 18.12 37.36 -34.64
C GLN A 128 17.58 38.27 -35.77
N ILE A 129 16.39 37.98 -36.29
CA ILE A 129 15.76 38.70 -37.36
C ILE A 129 14.81 39.78 -36.85
N ASN A 130 14.05 39.48 -35.78
CA ASN A 130 13.06 40.40 -35.23
C ASN A 130 13.35 40.65 -33.72
N ALA A 131 14.00 41.78 -33.43
CA ALA A 131 14.39 42.16 -32.07
C ALA A 131 13.18 42.46 -31.13
N ASN A 132 11.96 42.48 -31.65
CA ASN A 132 10.72 42.63 -30.88
C ASN A 132 10.09 41.28 -30.52
N LYS A 133 10.69 40.13 -30.95
CA LYS A 133 10.17 38.78 -30.70
C LYS A 133 11.09 38.02 -29.74
N LEU A 134 10.50 37.47 -28.70
CA LEU A 134 11.16 36.65 -27.68
C LEU A 134 10.58 35.25 -27.70
N PHE A 135 11.47 34.26 -27.56
CA PHE A 135 11.11 32.85 -27.42
C PHE A 135 11.39 32.38 -26.00
N PHE A 136 10.40 31.76 -25.35
CA PHE A 136 10.52 31.15 -24.06
C PHE A 136 10.31 29.65 -24.21
N LYS A 137 11.30 28.84 -23.79
CA LYS A 137 11.11 27.40 -23.67
C LYS A 137 10.41 27.12 -22.36
N LEU A 138 9.23 26.55 -22.42
CA LEU A 138 8.41 26.26 -21.25
C LEU A 138 8.96 25.02 -20.53
N GLU A 139 9.69 25.24 -19.45
CA GLU A 139 10.25 24.17 -18.62
C GLU A 139 9.83 24.35 -17.17
N ARG A 140 9.57 23.21 -16.50
CA ARG A 140 9.38 23.21 -15.06
C ARG A 140 10.75 23.12 -14.38
N VAL A 141 11.16 24.19 -13.72
CA VAL A 141 12.40 24.26 -12.96
C VAL A 141 12.04 24.10 -11.48
N SER A 142 12.41 22.95 -10.91
CA SER A 142 12.30 22.68 -9.48
C SER A 142 13.68 22.70 -8.86
N SER A 143 13.85 23.39 -7.74
CA SER A 143 15.12 23.43 -7.03
C SER A 143 14.89 23.14 -5.56
N ASN A 144 15.49 22.07 -5.08
CA ASN A 144 15.49 21.70 -3.67
C ASN A 144 16.30 22.64 -2.78
N ASP A 145 17.16 23.51 -3.39
CA ASP A 145 18.11 24.38 -2.68
C ASP A 145 17.66 25.83 -2.53
N GLY A 146 16.37 26.13 -2.72
CA GLY A 146 15.88 27.52 -2.61
C GLY A 146 16.40 28.47 -3.69
N ASN A 147 16.75 27.94 -4.86
CA ASN A 147 17.16 28.71 -6.02
C ASN A 147 16.08 29.73 -6.39
N LYS A 148 16.50 30.95 -6.73
CA LYS A 148 15.60 32.04 -7.14
C LYS A 148 14.82 31.73 -8.43
N ASP A 149 15.26 30.73 -9.18
CA ASP A 149 14.71 30.36 -10.49
C ASP A 149 13.66 29.25 -10.43
N ASP A 150 13.22 28.85 -9.22
CA ASP A 150 12.16 27.87 -9.03
C ASP A 150 10.81 28.41 -9.51
N ASN A 151 10.20 27.74 -10.48
CA ASN A 151 8.88 28.07 -11.03
C ASN A 151 7.83 26.95 -10.77
N SER A 152 8.17 25.94 -9.99
CA SER A 152 7.30 24.80 -9.72
C SER A 152 5.95 25.23 -9.14
N LYS A 153 5.96 26.16 -8.17
CA LYS A 153 4.74 26.69 -7.56
C LYS A 153 3.89 27.52 -8.53
N ALA A 154 4.54 28.23 -9.46
CA ALA A 154 3.85 28.98 -10.50
C ALA A 154 3.10 28.02 -11.44
N TRP A 155 3.74 26.95 -11.87
CA TRP A 155 3.10 25.88 -12.65
C TRP A 155 1.98 25.20 -11.87
N ASP A 156 2.18 24.87 -10.60
CA ASP A 156 1.14 24.26 -9.76
C ASP A 156 -0.08 25.16 -9.64
N SER A 157 0.12 26.46 -9.45
CA SER A 157 -0.96 27.45 -9.42
C SER A 157 -1.71 27.52 -10.75
N LEU A 158 -1.00 27.52 -11.87
CA LEU A 158 -1.58 27.59 -13.21
C LEU A 158 -2.39 26.34 -13.53
N PHE A 159 -1.84 25.14 -13.23
CA PHE A 159 -2.53 23.87 -13.43
C PHE A 159 -3.64 23.63 -12.39
N SER A 160 -3.60 24.27 -11.23
CA SER A 160 -4.62 24.12 -10.20
C SER A 160 -5.88 24.95 -10.45
N THR A 161 -5.87 25.87 -11.38
CA THR A 161 -7.04 26.71 -11.72
C THR A 161 -8.06 25.93 -12.56
N PRO A 162 -9.37 25.90 -12.20
CA PRO A 162 -10.39 25.21 -13.00
C PRO A 162 -10.63 25.90 -14.35
N PRO A 163 -11.14 25.16 -15.37
CA PRO A 163 -11.75 23.83 -15.36
C PRO A 163 -10.77 22.71 -15.72
N LYS A 164 -10.88 21.57 -15.01
CA LYS A 164 -9.98 20.43 -15.13
C LYS A 164 -10.62 19.19 -15.76
N GLY A 165 -11.39 19.38 -16.81
CA GLY A 165 -11.85 18.27 -17.65
C GLY A 165 -10.75 17.79 -18.59
N VAL A 166 -10.78 16.51 -18.95
CA VAL A 166 -9.90 15.96 -19.98
C VAL A 166 -10.13 16.69 -21.30
N GLY A 167 -9.06 17.25 -21.88
CA GLY A 167 -9.15 18.03 -23.12
C GLY A 167 -9.78 19.42 -22.96
N GLN A 168 -10.08 19.86 -21.76
CA GLN A 168 -10.60 21.20 -21.51
C GLN A 168 -9.51 22.25 -21.65
N ARG A 169 -9.76 23.26 -22.47
CA ARG A 169 -8.86 24.38 -22.72
C ARG A 169 -9.29 25.61 -21.94
N SER A 170 -8.33 26.28 -21.30
CA SER A 170 -8.57 27.53 -20.59
C SER A 170 -7.70 28.64 -21.18
N PRO A 171 -8.25 29.84 -21.42
CA PRO A 171 -7.45 30.97 -21.86
C PRO A 171 -6.59 31.50 -20.70
N VAL A 172 -5.30 31.63 -20.92
CA VAL A 172 -4.31 32.19 -20.02
C VAL A 172 -3.75 33.47 -20.61
N ARG A 173 -3.75 34.56 -19.86
CA ARG A 173 -3.16 35.82 -20.31
C ARG A 173 -1.64 35.71 -20.32
N VAL A 174 -1.04 36.04 -21.46
CA VAL A 174 0.41 36.02 -21.64
C VAL A 174 0.95 37.43 -21.68
N THR A 175 1.93 37.72 -20.85
CA THR A 175 2.66 38.99 -20.92
C THR A 175 4.12 38.78 -20.53
N ILE A 176 4.95 39.78 -20.76
CA ILE A 176 6.36 39.84 -20.35
C ILE A 176 6.61 41.11 -19.54
N GLY A 177 7.65 41.07 -18.74
CA GLY A 177 8.05 42.24 -17.97
C GLY A 177 9.39 42.06 -17.27
N PRO A 178 9.93 43.12 -16.71
CA PRO A 178 11.13 43.04 -15.89
C PRO A 178 10.88 42.30 -14.58
N GLU A 179 11.91 41.73 -13.99
CA GLU A 179 11.82 41.07 -12.68
C GLU A 179 11.36 42.01 -11.57
N THR A 180 11.79 43.25 -11.64
CA THR A 180 11.42 44.31 -10.69
C THR A 180 10.60 45.35 -11.43
N GLY A 181 9.26 45.27 -11.34
CA GLY A 181 8.36 46.22 -11.98
C GLY A 181 7.01 45.58 -12.40
N ALA A 182 6.16 46.40 -13.02
CA ALA A 182 4.91 45.94 -13.54
C ALA A 182 5.13 45.20 -14.88
N PRO A 183 4.41 44.11 -15.16
CA PRO A 183 4.41 43.47 -16.47
C PRO A 183 3.84 44.39 -17.54
N PHE A 184 4.27 44.23 -18.81
CA PHE A 184 3.79 45.02 -19.90
C PHE A 184 2.31 44.80 -20.21
N GLU A 185 1.66 45.77 -20.82
CA GLU A 185 0.27 45.64 -21.16
C GLU A 185 0.06 44.53 -22.20
N SER A 186 -0.86 43.61 -21.90
CA SER A 186 -1.24 42.54 -22.81
C SER A 186 -2.73 42.26 -22.73
N SER A 187 -3.35 42.17 -23.89
CA SER A 187 -4.72 41.63 -24.07
C SER A 187 -4.70 40.26 -24.74
N ARG A 188 -3.52 39.71 -24.97
CA ARG A 188 -3.35 38.43 -25.67
C ARG A 188 -3.42 37.26 -24.69
N THR A 189 -4.16 36.23 -25.10
CA THR A 189 -4.31 34.99 -24.38
C THR A 189 -3.80 33.85 -25.26
N ALA A 190 -3.20 32.86 -24.61
CA ALA A 190 -2.93 31.56 -25.19
C ALA A 190 -3.78 30.53 -24.47
N THR A 191 -4.02 29.37 -25.04
CA THR A 191 -4.79 28.31 -24.45
C THR A 191 -3.88 27.33 -23.74
N ILE A 192 -4.28 26.88 -22.55
CA ILE A 192 -3.63 25.80 -21.80
C ILE A 192 -4.58 24.62 -21.69
N CYS A 193 -4.09 23.43 -21.96
CA CYS A 193 -4.80 22.17 -21.74
C CYS A 193 -4.09 21.37 -20.64
N PRO A 194 -4.52 21.49 -19.36
CA PRO A 194 -3.83 20.83 -18.25
C PRO A 194 -3.80 19.30 -18.36
N ILE A 195 -4.85 18.73 -18.94
CA ILE A 195 -4.96 17.27 -19.13
C ILE A 195 -5.15 16.99 -20.62
N ASN A 196 -4.05 16.75 -21.31
CA ASN A 196 -4.06 16.36 -22.72
C ASN A 196 -4.76 15.00 -22.86
N PRO A 197 -5.79 14.87 -23.73
CA PRO A 197 -6.57 13.64 -23.86
C PRO A 197 -5.73 12.43 -24.33
N GLU A 198 -4.72 12.62 -25.14
CA GLU A 198 -3.88 11.53 -25.64
C GLU A 198 -3.07 10.90 -24.51
N TRP A 199 -2.38 11.72 -23.72
CA TRP A 199 -1.62 11.27 -22.55
C TRP A 199 -2.53 10.68 -21.47
N PHE A 200 -3.74 11.24 -21.30
CA PHE A 200 -4.73 10.71 -20.35
C PHE A 200 -5.16 9.29 -20.71
N TRP A 201 -5.50 9.02 -21.96
CA TRP A 201 -5.91 7.69 -22.39
C TRP A 201 -4.76 6.67 -22.35
N LEU A 202 -3.54 7.10 -22.67
CA LEU A 202 -2.35 6.26 -22.49
C LEU A 202 -2.12 5.91 -21.02
N TRP A 203 -2.27 6.88 -20.14
CA TRP A 203 -2.19 6.67 -18.70
C TRP A 203 -3.31 5.73 -18.19
N VAL A 204 -4.55 5.88 -18.66
CA VAL A 204 -5.67 4.96 -18.33
C VAL A 204 -5.33 3.54 -18.77
N LEU A 205 -4.86 3.37 -20.01
CA LEU A 205 -4.45 2.06 -20.53
C LEU A 205 -3.36 1.43 -19.66
N PHE A 206 -2.32 2.18 -19.33
CA PHE A 206 -1.25 1.72 -18.45
C PHE A 206 -1.79 1.32 -17.07
N SER A 207 -2.66 2.15 -16.49
CA SER A 207 -3.25 1.89 -15.16
C SER A 207 -4.09 0.60 -15.15
N VAL A 208 -4.88 0.37 -16.20
CA VAL A 208 -5.66 -0.86 -16.38
C VAL A 208 -4.75 -2.08 -16.57
N LEU A 209 -3.69 -1.96 -17.36
CA LEU A 209 -2.72 -3.05 -17.55
C LEU A 209 -1.95 -3.36 -16.27
N LEU A 210 -1.53 -2.35 -15.51
CA LEU A 210 -0.84 -2.52 -14.23
C LEU A 210 -1.77 -3.21 -13.21
N LEU A 211 -3.01 -2.73 -13.09
CA LEU A 211 -4.02 -3.33 -12.21
C LEU A 211 -4.32 -4.77 -12.64
N GLY A 212 -4.54 -4.99 -13.94
CA GLY A 212 -4.76 -6.32 -14.51
C GLY A 212 -3.58 -7.26 -14.26
N GLY A 213 -2.35 -6.76 -14.38
CA GLY A 213 -1.13 -7.50 -14.06
C GLY A 213 -1.05 -7.90 -12.58
N ILE A 214 -1.31 -6.96 -11.66
CA ILE A 214 -1.35 -7.25 -10.22
C ILE A 214 -2.44 -8.27 -9.90
N CYS A 215 -3.63 -8.12 -10.48
CA CYS A 215 -4.74 -9.07 -10.30
C CYS A 215 -4.39 -10.46 -10.88
N ALA A 216 -3.77 -10.52 -12.04
CA ALA A 216 -3.33 -11.75 -12.66
C ALA A 216 -2.27 -12.46 -11.81
N LEU A 217 -1.25 -11.73 -11.33
CA LEU A 217 -0.24 -12.25 -10.42
C LEU A 217 -0.86 -12.72 -9.09
N ALA A 218 -1.81 -11.97 -8.53
CA ALA A 218 -2.54 -12.37 -7.31
C ALA A 218 -3.35 -13.65 -7.51
N PHE A 219 -3.86 -13.86 -8.73
CA PHE A 219 -4.65 -15.05 -9.06
C PHE A 219 -3.77 -16.27 -9.39
N TRP A 220 -2.72 -16.10 -10.19
CA TRP A 220 -1.90 -17.22 -10.62
C TRP A 220 -0.76 -17.57 -9.66
N THR A 221 -0.34 -16.63 -8.83
CA THR A 221 0.75 -16.79 -7.86
C THR A 221 0.26 -16.55 -6.43
N ASP A 222 1.15 -16.78 -5.46
CA ASP A 222 0.90 -16.48 -4.04
C ASP A 222 1.36 -15.06 -3.63
N LEU A 223 1.43 -14.12 -4.58
CA LEU A 223 1.95 -12.76 -4.34
C LEU A 223 1.22 -12.05 -3.19
N LEU A 224 -0.11 -12.10 -3.18
CA LEU A 224 -0.96 -11.46 -2.17
C LEU A 224 -1.42 -12.42 -1.06
N ARG A 225 -0.92 -13.66 -1.05
CA ARG A 225 -1.31 -14.67 -0.07
C ARG A 225 -0.33 -14.74 1.09
N ASP A 226 -0.76 -15.34 2.19
CA ASP A 226 0.06 -15.46 3.38
C ASP A 226 1.35 -16.27 3.15
N SER A 227 2.36 -16.03 3.98
CA SER A 227 3.61 -16.79 3.97
C SER A 227 3.40 -18.17 4.62
N GLY A 228 4.24 -19.15 4.27
CA GLY A 228 4.22 -20.51 4.83
C GLY A 228 3.92 -21.57 3.78
N ASP A 229 3.76 -22.80 4.22
CA ASP A 229 3.52 -23.96 3.36
C ASP A 229 2.12 -23.98 2.76
N GLN A 230 1.93 -24.77 1.71
CA GLN A 230 0.60 -24.93 1.13
C GLN A 230 -0.28 -25.83 2.01
N PRO A 231 -1.60 -25.55 2.09
CA PRO A 231 -2.53 -26.41 2.78
C PRO A 231 -2.53 -27.84 2.22
N LYS A 232 -2.59 -28.82 3.12
CA LYS A 232 -2.58 -30.26 2.77
C LYS A 232 -3.76 -30.67 1.87
N ASP A 233 -4.86 -29.90 1.92
CA ASP A 233 -6.08 -30.14 1.16
C ASP A 233 -5.99 -29.73 -0.32
N GLY A 234 -4.83 -29.32 -0.83
CA GLY A 234 -4.65 -28.81 -2.20
C GLY A 234 -5.34 -27.46 -2.46
N LYS A 235 -5.93 -26.84 -1.44
CA LYS A 235 -6.49 -25.49 -1.51
C LYS A 235 -5.38 -24.45 -1.48
N ARG A 236 -5.69 -23.23 -1.93
CA ARG A 236 -4.75 -22.11 -1.88
C ARG A 236 -4.69 -21.50 -0.49
N LYS A 237 -3.58 -20.84 -0.18
CA LYS A 237 -3.38 -20.05 1.03
C LYS A 237 -4.35 -18.87 1.11
N PRO A 238 -4.70 -18.38 2.33
CA PRO A 238 -5.52 -17.19 2.50
C PRO A 238 -4.81 -15.94 2.00
N TYR A 239 -5.59 -14.93 1.61
CA TYR A 239 -5.06 -13.61 1.27
C TYR A 239 -4.55 -12.88 2.52
N SER A 240 -3.40 -12.23 2.37
CA SER A 240 -2.78 -11.45 3.43
C SER A 240 -3.21 -9.98 3.35
N LEU A 241 -3.85 -9.46 4.43
CA LEU A 241 -4.24 -8.04 4.51
C LEU A 241 -3.03 -7.11 4.27
N ALA A 242 -1.89 -7.40 4.90
CA ALA A 242 -0.70 -6.56 4.79
C ALA A 242 -0.14 -6.53 3.36
N ARG A 243 -0.09 -7.66 2.66
CA ARG A 243 0.36 -7.71 1.26
C ARG A 243 -0.62 -7.03 0.31
N CYS A 244 -1.92 -7.19 0.55
CA CYS A 244 -2.95 -6.47 -0.22
C CYS A 244 -2.84 -4.96 -0.02
N GLN A 245 -2.59 -4.49 1.20
CA GLN A 245 -2.37 -3.08 1.51
C GLN A 245 -1.10 -2.53 0.83
N MET A 246 0.01 -3.29 0.85
CA MET A 246 1.23 -2.90 0.13
C MET A 246 1.00 -2.78 -1.38
N ALA A 247 0.33 -3.75 -1.99
CA ALA A 247 0.00 -3.72 -3.42
C ALA A 247 -0.93 -2.57 -3.77
N PHE A 248 -1.90 -2.25 -2.89
CA PHE A 248 -2.80 -1.11 -3.05
C PHE A 248 -2.03 0.21 -3.09
N TRP A 249 -1.15 0.47 -2.11
CA TRP A 249 -0.36 1.70 -2.07
C TRP A 249 0.65 1.77 -3.22
N PHE A 250 1.31 0.68 -3.55
CA PHE A 250 2.20 0.61 -4.70
C PHE A 250 1.48 1.01 -5.99
N PHE A 251 0.33 0.38 -6.27
CA PHE A 251 -0.48 0.71 -7.44
C PHE A 251 -0.87 2.19 -7.45
N LEU A 252 -1.44 2.68 -6.35
CA LEU A 252 -1.98 4.04 -6.26
C LEU A 252 -0.88 5.09 -6.47
N ILE A 253 0.30 4.89 -5.86
CA ILE A 253 1.43 5.82 -5.96
C ILE A 253 2.02 5.82 -7.37
N VAL A 254 2.20 4.65 -7.99
CA VAL A 254 2.75 4.56 -9.36
C VAL A 254 1.82 5.21 -10.37
N VAL A 255 0.52 4.93 -10.27
CA VAL A 255 -0.49 5.52 -11.16
C VAL A 255 -0.57 7.03 -10.98
N ALA A 256 -0.55 7.52 -9.73
CA ALA A 256 -0.56 8.95 -9.43
C ALA A 256 0.73 9.65 -9.91
N TYR A 257 1.89 9.03 -9.69
CA TYR A 257 3.17 9.57 -10.15
C TYR A 257 3.17 9.77 -11.67
N LEU A 258 2.75 8.75 -12.41
CA LEU A 258 2.68 8.83 -13.87
C LEU A 258 1.63 9.83 -14.35
N PHE A 259 0.49 9.96 -13.65
CA PHE A 259 -0.51 10.97 -13.96
C PHE A 259 0.04 12.38 -13.81
N ILE A 260 0.68 12.69 -12.68
CA ILE A 260 1.28 14.00 -12.42
C ILE A 260 2.41 14.27 -13.41
N TYR A 261 3.25 13.27 -13.70
CA TYR A 261 4.32 13.40 -14.68
C TYR A 261 3.77 13.71 -16.09
N ALA A 262 2.73 12.98 -16.52
CA ALA A 262 2.13 13.17 -17.84
C ALA A 262 1.39 14.51 -18.00
N THR A 263 0.85 15.07 -16.89
CA THR A 263 0.06 16.31 -16.91
C THR A 263 0.89 17.55 -16.58
N ALA A 264 1.74 17.46 -15.58
CA ALA A 264 2.47 18.60 -15.02
C ALA A 264 3.99 18.52 -15.23
N GLY A 265 4.52 17.46 -15.87
CA GLY A 265 5.95 17.27 -16.10
C GLY A 265 6.80 17.20 -14.83
N ALA A 266 6.15 17.03 -13.65
CA ALA A 266 6.82 17.08 -12.37
C ALA A 266 7.41 15.72 -12.00
N THR A 267 8.72 15.65 -11.81
CA THR A 267 9.44 14.43 -11.41
C THR A 267 9.63 14.30 -9.91
N ASP A 268 9.69 15.43 -9.19
CA ASP A 268 9.90 15.48 -7.74
C ASP A 268 8.57 15.67 -7.00
N THR A 269 7.68 14.68 -7.13
CA THR A 269 6.31 14.77 -6.60
C THR A 269 6.07 13.87 -5.42
N VAL A 270 6.97 12.90 -5.15
CA VAL A 270 6.82 11.95 -4.04
C VAL A 270 7.13 12.65 -2.72
N THR A 271 6.11 12.91 -1.92
CA THR A 271 6.26 13.59 -0.64
C THR A 271 6.83 12.67 0.45
N PRO A 272 7.54 13.21 1.46
CA PRO A 272 8.01 12.42 2.60
C PRO A 272 6.89 11.68 3.33
N SER A 273 5.69 12.24 3.38
CA SER A 273 4.53 11.60 4.00
C SER A 273 4.02 10.39 3.22
N VAL A 274 4.11 10.39 1.88
CA VAL A 274 3.80 9.24 1.04
C VAL A 274 4.83 8.13 1.23
N LEU A 275 6.12 8.48 1.33
CA LEU A 275 7.18 7.51 1.67
C LEU A 275 6.97 6.90 3.06
N ALA A 276 6.59 7.73 4.06
CA ALA A 276 6.24 7.24 5.39
C ALA A 276 5.05 6.26 5.36
N LEU A 277 4.01 6.56 4.56
CA LEU A 277 2.85 5.69 4.36
C LEU A 277 3.24 4.33 3.79
N MET A 278 4.11 4.32 2.78
CA MET A 278 4.67 3.07 2.23
C MET A 278 5.50 2.32 3.29
N GLY A 279 6.32 3.05 4.05
CA GLY A 279 7.15 2.50 5.11
C GLY A 279 6.32 1.84 6.23
N ILE A 280 5.23 2.48 6.66
CA ILE A 280 4.29 1.92 7.64
C ILE A 280 3.66 0.63 7.09
N SER A 281 3.17 0.65 5.85
CA SER A 281 2.54 -0.52 5.23
C SER A 281 3.53 -1.68 5.04
N ALA A 282 4.74 -1.40 4.58
CA ALA A 282 5.80 -2.40 4.42
C ALA A 282 6.25 -2.95 5.78
N GLY A 283 6.46 -2.08 6.77
CA GLY A 283 6.84 -2.44 8.13
C GLY A 283 5.80 -3.35 8.81
N THR A 284 4.52 -3.01 8.67
CA THR A 284 3.41 -3.84 9.16
C THR A 284 3.42 -5.23 8.50
N GLY A 285 3.64 -5.28 7.19
CA GLY A 285 3.71 -6.53 6.43
C GLY A 285 4.87 -7.42 6.86
N LEU A 286 6.06 -6.85 6.98
CA LEU A 286 7.26 -7.58 7.41
C LEU A 286 7.15 -8.08 8.85
N ALA A 287 6.66 -7.24 9.77
CA ALA A 287 6.46 -7.61 11.16
C ALA A 287 5.42 -8.74 11.30
N ALA A 288 4.32 -8.69 10.53
CA ALA A 288 3.33 -9.75 10.52
C ALA A 288 3.94 -11.10 10.08
N VAL A 289 4.74 -11.11 9.02
CA VAL A 289 5.44 -12.33 8.54
C VAL A 289 6.43 -12.85 9.59
N ALA A 290 7.19 -11.96 10.25
CA ALA A 290 8.15 -12.34 11.27
C ALA A 290 7.45 -13.00 12.49
N VAL A 291 6.33 -12.43 12.95
CA VAL A 291 5.52 -13.00 14.03
C VAL A 291 4.96 -14.37 13.64
N ASP A 292 4.40 -14.53 12.43
CA ASP A 292 3.85 -15.80 11.96
C ASP A 292 4.91 -16.89 11.87
N ASN A 293 6.10 -16.56 11.36
CA ASN A 293 7.21 -17.50 11.28
C ASN A 293 7.70 -17.91 12.67
N SER A 294 7.80 -16.95 13.60
CA SER A 294 8.19 -17.23 15.00
C SER A 294 7.20 -18.16 15.69
N LYS A 295 5.89 -17.89 15.54
CA LYS A 295 4.83 -18.75 16.09
C LYS A 295 4.91 -20.19 15.57
N ARG A 296 5.05 -20.33 14.25
CA ARG A 296 5.15 -21.66 13.62
C ARG A 296 6.38 -22.40 14.09
N ALA A 297 7.53 -21.74 14.18
CA ALA A 297 8.77 -22.37 14.66
C ALA A 297 8.65 -22.84 16.12
N GLN A 298 8.04 -22.03 16.98
CA GLN A 298 7.79 -22.40 18.36
C GLN A 298 6.80 -23.58 18.44
N ALA A 299 5.66 -23.49 17.74
CA ALA A 299 4.67 -24.56 17.72
C ALA A 299 5.24 -25.87 17.16
N GLN A 300 6.09 -25.81 16.12
CA GLN A 300 6.76 -26.99 15.58
C GLN A 300 7.70 -27.63 16.62
N THR A 301 8.49 -26.82 17.31
CA THR A 301 9.40 -27.31 18.36
C THR A 301 8.64 -28.01 19.50
N GLU A 302 7.52 -27.42 19.93
CA GLU A 302 6.68 -28.03 20.97
C GLU A 302 5.95 -29.28 20.45
N LEU A 303 5.50 -29.28 19.18
CA LEU A 303 4.89 -30.44 18.54
C LEU A 303 5.86 -31.63 18.51
N ASP A 304 7.12 -31.39 18.13
CA ASP A 304 8.15 -32.43 18.10
C ASP A 304 8.42 -32.97 19.48
N LYS A 305 8.48 -32.12 20.51
CA LYS A 305 8.64 -32.56 21.92
C LYS A 305 7.48 -33.44 22.36
N LEU A 306 6.23 -32.98 22.18
CA LEU A 306 5.04 -33.74 22.61
C LEU A 306 4.88 -35.05 21.85
N THR A 307 5.22 -35.07 20.53
CA THR A 307 5.20 -36.28 19.74
C THR A 307 6.23 -37.31 20.23
N ASN A 308 7.45 -36.86 20.56
CA ASN A 308 8.46 -37.70 21.17
C ASN A 308 8.07 -38.19 22.60
N GLU A 309 7.46 -37.32 23.41
CA GLU A 309 6.91 -37.69 24.72
C GLU A 309 5.82 -38.76 24.55
N GLN A 310 4.89 -38.59 23.60
CA GLN A 310 3.84 -39.57 23.34
C GLN A 310 4.42 -40.92 22.92
N ALA A 311 5.38 -40.95 22.00
CA ALA A 311 6.03 -42.17 21.57
C ALA A 311 6.74 -42.89 22.75
N LYS A 312 7.42 -42.12 23.64
CA LYS A 312 8.07 -42.66 24.82
C LYS A 312 7.09 -43.27 25.82
N LEU A 313 6.01 -42.52 26.13
CA LEU A 313 4.99 -43.00 27.09
C LEU A 313 4.22 -44.18 26.50
N GLN A 314 3.93 -44.18 25.21
CA GLN A 314 3.29 -45.33 24.55
C GLN A 314 4.19 -46.57 24.62
N GLY A 315 5.49 -46.44 24.35
CA GLY A 315 6.46 -47.53 24.47
C GLY A 315 6.55 -48.08 25.90
N GLN A 316 6.53 -47.18 26.90
CA GLN A 316 6.51 -47.59 28.33
C GLN A 316 5.23 -48.32 28.70
N LYS A 317 4.06 -47.88 28.23
CA LYS A 317 2.78 -48.54 28.43
C LYS A 317 2.76 -49.95 27.79
N ASP A 318 3.22 -50.06 26.58
CA ASP A 318 3.28 -51.33 25.85
C ASP A 318 4.22 -52.33 26.57
N ALA A 319 5.38 -51.84 27.02
CA ALA A 319 6.32 -52.65 27.78
C ALA A 319 5.75 -53.11 29.17
N ALA A 320 5.05 -52.20 29.87
CA ALA A 320 4.37 -52.54 31.14
C ALA A 320 3.24 -53.58 30.92
N THR A 321 2.49 -53.45 29.79
CA THR A 321 1.46 -54.42 29.42
C THR A 321 2.06 -55.80 29.12
N VAL A 322 3.19 -55.87 28.43
CA VAL A 322 3.95 -57.10 28.16
C VAL A 322 4.42 -57.72 29.49
N ALA A 323 4.98 -56.92 30.40
CA ALA A 323 5.45 -57.38 31.71
C ALA A 323 4.29 -57.93 32.58
N ALA A 324 3.16 -57.22 32.64
CA ALA A 324 1.98 -57.69 33.37
C ALA A 324 1.49 -59.02 32.83
N ARG A 325 1.39 -59.16 31.50
CA ARG A 325 0.97 -60.43 30.88
C ARG A 325 1.97 -61.54 31.12
N LEU A 326 3.26 -61.32 31.10
CA LEU A 326 4.29 -62.29 31.44
C LEU A 326 4.21 -62.76 32.89
N ASN A 327 3.79 -61.91 33.82
CA ASN A 327 3.60 -62.29 35.25
C ASN A 327 2.35 -63.16 35.45
N GLU A 328 1.31 -63.05 34.65
CA GLU A 328 0.08 -63.88 34.70
C GLU A 328 0.28 -65.26 34.05
N LEU A 329 1.06 -65.33 32.97
CA LEU A 329 1.23 -66.55 32.16
C LEU A 329 1.72 -67.77 32.98
N PRO A 330 2.67 -67.69 33.91
CA PRO A 330 3.09 -68.86 34.69
C PRO A 330 1.94 -69.51 35.48
N GLY A 331 1.04 -68.67 36.05
CA GLY A 331 -0.15 -69.16 36.78
C GLY A 331 -1.14 -69.85 35.85
N LEU A 332 -1.36 -69.27 34.65
CA LEU A 332 -2.24 -69.88 33.64
C LEU A 332 -1.67 -71.18 33.10
N ILE A 333 -0.36 -71.24 32.81
CA ILE A 333 0.34 -72.45 32.38
C ILE A 333 0.25 -73.55 33.44
N ALA A 334 0.48 -73.24 34.73
CA ALA A 334 0.36 -74.21 35.81
C ALA A 334 -1.05 -74.76 35.94
N THR A 335 -2.08 -73.89 35.86
CA THR A 335 -3.50 -74.30 35.84
C THR A 335 -3.84 -75.20 34.70
N GLN A 336 -3.37 -74.84 33.45
CA GLN A 336 -3.62 -75.63 32.28
C GLN A 336 -2.85 -76.98 32.30
N GLN A 337 -1.68 -77.01 32.82
CA GLN A 337 -0.89 -78.24 33.03
C GLN A 337 -1.63 -79.22 34.02
N ALA A 338 -2.23 -78.67 35.06
CA ALA A 338 -3.03 -79.46 36.00
C ALA A 338 -4.30 -80.03 35.28
N SER A 339 -4.92 -79.27 34.42
CA SER A 339 -6.07 -79.70 33.62
C SER A 339 -5.71 -80.81 32.61
N VAL A 340 -4.55 -80.73 31.94
CA VAL A 340 -4.01 -81.80 31.08
C VAL A 340 -3.80 -83.08 31.86
N ASN A 341 -3.28 -83.02 33.08
CA ASN A 341 -3.00 -84.17 33.91
C ASN A 341 -4.25 -84.86 34.51
N SER A 342 -5.36 -84.10 34.66
CA SER A 342 -6.63 -84.60 35.21
C SER A 342 -7.69 -84.99 34.21
N ALA A 343 -7.50 -84.70 32.88
CA ALA A 343 -8.48 -84.88 31.85
C ALA A 343 -8.52 -86.30 31.27
N ASP A 344 -9.73 -86.75 30.87
CA ASP A 344 -9.92 -87.96 30.06
C ASP A 344 -9.31 -87.78 28.64
N ASN A 345 -8.95 -88.90 28.00
CA ASN A 345 -8.22 -88.90 26.72
C ASN A 345 -8.82 -88.01 25.62
N SER A 346 -10.15 -87.85 25.58
CA SER A 346 -10.81 -87.00 24.60
C SER A 346 -10.63 -85.51 24.82
N LYS A 347 -10.50 -85.06 26.05
CA LYS A 347 -10.28 -83.66 26.43
C LYS A 347 -8.80 -83.27 26.58
N ARG A 348 -7.92 -84.24 26.69
CA ARG A 348 -6.50 -84.09 26.90
C ARG A 348 -5.82 -83.45 25.70
N VAL A 349 -6.24 -83.80 24.47
CA VAL A 349 -5.68 -83.21 23.25
C VAL A 349 -6.00 -81.73 23.12
N GLN A 350 -7.23 -81.34 23.50
CA GLN A 350 -7.61 -79.89 23.49
C GLN A 350 -6.86 -79.12 24.58
N ALA A 351 -6.74 -79.66 25.80
CA ALA A 351 -6.01 -79.04 26.89
C ALA A 351 -4.52 -78.91 26.58
N GLN A 352 -3.93 -79.87 25.89
CA GLN A 352 -2.52 -79.79 25.44
C GLN A 352 -2.31 -78.73 24.40
N ALA A 353 -3.21 -78.59 23.43
CA ALA A 353 -3.11 -77.55 22.41
C ALA A 353 -3.23 -76.13 23.00
N GLU A 354 -4.02 -75.95 24.04
CA GLU A 354 -4.06 -74.68 24.76
C GLU A 354 -2.80 -74.39 25.59
N LEU A 355 -2.23 -75.40 26.23
CA LEU A 355 -0.95 -75.29 26.91
C LEU A 355 0.16 -74.89 25.98
N ASP A 356 0.26 -75.51 24.80
CA ASP A 356 1.28 -75.18 23.81
C ASP A 356 1.14 -73.74 23.30
N LYS A 357 -0.11 -73.24 23.14
CA LYS A 357 -0.36 -71.84 22.80
C LYS A 357 0.14 -70.88 23.90
N LEU A 358 -0.16 -71.15 25.17
CA LEU A 358 0.31 -70.28 26.28
C LEU A 358 1.83 -70.27 26.42
N GLN A 359 2.48 -71.42 26.20
CA GLN A 359 3.95 -71.52 26.19
C GLN A 359 4.57 -70.75 25.02
N ALA A 360 3.99 -70.81 23.82
CA ALA A 360 4.40 -70.06 22.66
C ALA A 360 4.20 -68.53 22.85
N GLU A 361 3.07 -68.12 23.49
CA GLU A 361 2.81 -66.75 23.86
C GLU A 361 3.88 -66.24 24.84
N GLN A 362 4.23 -67.02 25.88
CA GLN A 362 5.27 -66.69 26.86
C GLN A 362 6.61 -66.47 26.20
N ALA A 363 7.03 -67.39 25.31
CA ALA A 363 8.31 -67.26 24.58
C ALA A 363 8.35 -66.01 23.71
N LYS A 364 7.25 -65.68 23.01
CA LYS A 364 7.11 -64.48 22.19
C LYS A 364 7.22 -63.22 23.04
N LEU A 365 6.51 -63.12 24.12
CA LEU A 365 6.51 -61.95 25.00
C LEU A 365 7.85 -61.78 25.74
N GLN A 366 8.55 -62.87 26.13
CA GLN A 366 9.92 -62.81 26.65
C GLN A 366 10.90 -62.25 25.62
N GLY A 367 10.79 -62.64 24.35
CA GLY A 367 11.58 -62.04 23.30
C GLY A 367 11.31 -60.53 23.11
N GLN A 368 10.04 -60.11 23.22
CA GLN A 368 9.67 -58.68 23.17
C GLN A 368 10.21 -57.90 24.38
N GLN A 369 10.16 -58.45 25.59
CA GLN A 369 10.70 -57.84 26.79
C GLN A 369 12.23 -57.65 26.70
N GLN A 370 12.97 -58.65 26.19
CA GLN A 370 14.40 -58.54 26.00
C GLN A 370 14.78 -57.49 24.94
N ALA A 371 13.98 -57.37 23.88
CA ALA A 371 14.19 -56.37 22.84
C ALA A 371 13.91 -54.95 23.34
N ALA A 372 12.97 -54.77 24.25
CA ALA A 372 12.56 -53.46 24.80
C ALA A 372 13.49 -52.95 25.94
N ALA A 373 14.46 -53.75 26.43
CA ALA A 373 15.40 -53.42 27.52
C ALA A 373 14.75 -52.80 28.77
N VAL A 374 13.50 -53.18 29.10
CA VAL A 374 12.76 -52.66 30.26
C VAL A 374 12.96 -53.54 31.46
N PRO A 375 13.34 -53.02 32.66
CA PRO A 375 13.42 -53.80 33.88
C PRO A 375 12.03 -54.40 34.23
N GLY A 376 11.98 -55.70 34.43
CA GLY A 376 10.73 -56.41 34.71
C GLY A 376 10.10 -55.90 36.01
N GLY A 377 8.78 -55.60 35.97
CA GLY A 377 7.97 -55.37 37.17
C GLY A 377 7.47 -53.92 37.34
N ALA A 378 7.73 -53.03 36.47
CA ALA A 378 7.22 -51.65 36.58
C ALA A 378 5.74 -51.56 36.10
N THR A 379 4.83 -51.31 37.04
CA THR A 379 3.45 -50.90 36.71
C THR A 379 3.45 -49.53 36.06
N PHE A 380 2.70 -49.34 34.96
CA PHE A 380 2.59 -48.03 34.32
C PHE A 380 1.88 -47.05 35.27
N PRO A 381 2.51 -45.89 35.61
CA PRO A 381 1.94 -44.97 36.59
C PRO A 381 0.61 -44.38 36.09
N PRO A 382 -0.41 -44.20 36.95
CA PRO A 382 -1.70 -43.64 36.56
C PRO A 382 -1.58 -42.20 36.01
N GLU A 383 -0.64 -41.40 36.51
CA GLU A 383 -0.32 -40.05 36.00
C GLU A 383 0.19 -40.10 34.57
N SER A 384 1.04 -41.06 34.24
CA SER A 384 1.56 -41.26 32.88
C SER A 384 0.46 -41.68 31.93
N LEU A 385 -0.53 -42.46 32.37
CA LEU A 385 -1.68 -42.84 31.60
C LEU A 385 -2.58 -41.63 31.28
N GLN A 386 -2.83 -40.79 32.31
CA GLN A 386 -3.59 -39.54 32.09
C GLN A 386 -2.87 -38.61 31.13
N ARG A 387 -1.56 -38.42 31.29
CA ARG A 387 -0.73 -37.62 30.40
C ARG A 387 -0.79 -38.14 28.97
N LEU A 388 -0.68 -39.47 28.76
CA LEU A 388 -0.78 -40.09 27.44
C LEU A 388 -2.14 -39.85 26.76
N ASN A 389 -3.21 -39.79 27.54
CA ASN A 389 -4.58 -39.52 27.05
C ASN A 389 -4.76 -38.04 26.67
N ASP A 390 -4.07 -37.12 27.32
CA ASP A 390 -4.16 -35.67 27.06
C ASP A 390 -3.29 -35.26 25.87
N LEU A 391 -2.16 -35.94 25.62
CA LEU A 391 -1.21 -35.61 24.56
C LEU A 391 -1.83 -35.48 23.16
N PRO A 392 -2.73 -36.36 22.68
CA PRO A 392 -3.32 -36.24 21.33
C PRO A 392 -4.07 -34.95 21.15
N ARG A 393 -4.75 -34.45 22.18
CA ARG A 393 -5.46 -33.16 22.16
C ARG A 393 -4.49 -31.98 22.05
N LEU A 394 -3.41 -31.99 22.79
CA LEU A 394 -2.37 -30.96 22.75
C LEU A 394 -1.65 -30.97 21.42
N ILE A 395 -1.30 -32.14 20.89
CA ILE A 395 -0.68 -32.33 19.59
C ILE A 395 -1.60 -31.81 18.49
N ALA A 396 -2.90 -32.13 18.52
CA ALA A 396 -3.87 -31.65 17.54
C ALA A 396 -4.01 -30.11 17.59
N ALA A 397 -3.98 -29.50 18.76
CA ALA A 397 -4.02 -28.05 18.93
C ALA A 397 -2.78 -27.37 18.32
N LEU A 398 -1.57 -27.92 18.55
CA LEU A 398 -0.33 -27.41 17.96
C LEU A 398 -0.28 -27.64 16.44
N GLN A 399 -0.75 -28.79 15.96
CA GLN A 399 -0.87 -29.07 14.54
C GLN A 399 -1.77 -28.05 13.82
N ALA A 400 -2.86 -27.62 14.46
CA ALA A 400 -3.75 -26.59 13.90
C ALA A 400 -3.05 -25.21 13.77
N ILE A 401 -2.00 -24.95 14.55
CA ILE A 401 -1.16 -23.73 14.43
C ILE A 401 -0.10 -23.91 13.33
N VAL A 402 0.52 -25.08 13.24
CA VAL A 402 1.57 -25.42 12.28
C VAL A 402 0.98 -25.61 10.89
N ASP A 403 -0.13 -26.33 10.78
CA ASP A 403 -0.78 -26.61 9.51
C ASP A 403 -1.36 -25.33 8.89
N PRO A 404 -1.00 -24.99 7.66
CA PRO A 404 -1.46 -23.79 7.00
C PRO A 404 -2.97 -23.86 6.77
N LYS A 405 -3.68 -22.78 7.12
CA LYS A 405 -5.11 -22.64 6.86
C LYS A 405 -5.37 -22.55 5.37
N ALA A 406 -6.45 -23.16 4.92
CA ALA A 406 -6.94 -22.99 3.57
C ALA A 406 -7.61 -21.62 3.41
N GLY A 407 -7.33 -20.92 2.30
CA GLY A 407 -8.00 -19.68 1.96
C GLY A 407 -9.47 -19.91 1.66
N SER A 408 -10.28 -18.93 2.01
CA SER A 408 -11.71 -18.89 1.71
C SER A 408 -12.02 -17.83 0.64
N TRP A 409 -12.89 -16.87 0.93
CA TRP A 409 -13.20 -15.77 0.04
C TRP A 409 -12.34 -14.54 0.39
N PHE A 410 -11.96 -13.74 -0.61
CA PHE A 410 -11.03 -12.62 -0.47
C PHE A 410 -11.30 -11.70 0.72
N ILE A 411 -12.54 -11.20 0.87
CA ILE A 411 -12.90 -10.29 1.97
C ILE A 411 -12.86 -11.01 3.31
N GLN A 412 -13.27 -12.27 3.35
CA GLN A 412 -13.21 -13.07 4.55
C GLN A 412 -11.76 -13.30 4.98
N ASP A 413 -10.88 -13.67 4.05
CA ASP A 413 -9.45 -13.89 4.33
C ASP A 413 -8.77 -12.65 4.90
N ILE A 414 -9.03 -11.46 4.31
CA ILE A 414 -8.36 -10.22 4.75
C ILE A 414 -8.92 -9.66 6.07
N LEU A 415 -10.22 -9.90 6.36
CA LEU A 415 -10.86 -9.35 7.57
C LEU A 415 -10.93 -10.34 8.73
N SER A 416 -10.80 -11.67 8.49
CA SER A 416 -10.92 -12.68 9.55
C SER A 416 -9.57 -13.01 10.16
N ASP A 417 -9.60 -13.26 11.46
CA ASP A 417 -8.53 -13.89 12.21
C ASP A 417 -9.09 -15.16 12.82
N ALA A 418 -8.41 -16.28 12.63
CA ALA A 418 -8.92 -17.61 12.95
C ALA A 418 -10.27 -17.91 12.29
N ASP A 419 -11.39 -17.72 12.95
CA ASP A 419 -12.73 -18.08 12.45
C ASP A 419 -13.74 -16.91 12.53
N ALA A 420 -13.30 -15.73 12.95
CA ALA A 420 -14.16 -14.56 13.14
C ALA A 420 -13.60 -13.30 12.48
N ILE A 421 -14.49 -12.37 12.14
CA ILE A 421 -14.10 -11.04 11.66
C ILE A 421 -13.41 -10.29 12.81
N SER A 422 -12.21 -9.81 12.53
CA SER A 422 -11.37 -9.11 13.49
C SER A 422 -11.51 -7.59 13.33
N PHE A 423 -11.86 -6.91 14.42
CA PHE A 423 -12.08 -5.47 14.40
C PHE A 423 -10.82 -4.67 13.99
N HIS A 424 -9.64 -5.07 14.46
CA HIS A 424 -8.40 -4.38 14.11
C HIS A 424 -8.02 -4.55 12.63
N ARG A 425 -8.32 -5.69 12.01
CA ARG A 425 -8.15 -5.88 10.55
C ARG A 425 -9.12 -5.02 9.76
N LEU A 426 -10.38 -4.94 10.21
CA LEU A 426 -11.37 -4.05 9.62
C LEU A 426 -10.93 -2.59 9.72
N GLN A 427 -10.41 -2.16 10.87
CA GLN A 427 -9.91 -0.80 11.08
C GLN A 427 -8.81 -0.44 10.09
N ILE A 428 -7.81 -1.30 9.91
CA ILE A 428 -6.72 -1.08 8.93
C ILE A 428 -7.29 -0.99 7.52
N ALA A 429 -8.18 -1.90 7.13
CA ALA A 429 -8.78 -1.91 5.80
C ALA A 429 -9.56 -0.62 5.52
N VAL A 430 -10.38 -0.19 6.47
CA VAL A 430 -11.17 1.06 6.37
C VAL A 430 -10.26 2.27 6.24
N TRP A 431 -9.24 2.42 7.11
CA TRP A 431 -8.30 3.54 7.01
C TRP A 431 -7.50 3.54 5.71
N THR A 432 -7.12 2.37 5.21
CA THR A 432 -6.43 2.25 3.92
C THR A 432 -7.30 2.76 2.77
N VAL A 433 -8.57 2.40 2.75
CA VAL A 433 -9.53 2.88 1.73
C VAL A 433 -9.77 4.37 1.86
N VAL A 434 -10.04 4.89 3.06
CA VAL A 434 -10.28 6.32 3.30
C VAL A 434 -9.08 7.17 2.87
N LEU A 435 -7.87 6.79 3.29
CA LEU A 435 -6.65 7.51 2.88
C LEU A 435 -6.39 7.38 1.38
N GLY A 436 -6.71 6.24 0.77
CA GLY A 436 -6.62 6.04 -0.68
C GLY A 436 -7.56 6.97 -1.46
N ILE A 437 -8.79 7.15 -0.98
CA ILE A 437 -9.75 8.11 -1.56
C ILE A 437 -9.23 9.55 -1.44
N ILE A 438 -8.79 9.96 -0.25
CA ILE A 438 -8.22 11.29 -0.02
C ILE A 438 -7.02 11.52 -0.95
N PHE A 439 -6.14 10.51 -1.06
CA PHE A 439 -4.98 10.57 -1.94
C PHE A 439 -5.38 10.78 -3.41
N GLY A 440 -6.27 9.94 -3.95
CA GLY A 440 -6.70 10.02 -5.34
C GLY A 440 -7.40 11.33 -5.68
N VAL A 441 -8.30 11.79 -4.80
CA VAL A 441 -8.99 13.10 -4.94
C VAL A 441 -7.97 14.24 -4.93
N SER A 442 -7.00 14.22 -4.01
CA SER A 442 -5.97 15.24 -3.93
C SER A 442 -5.09 15.28 -5.18
N VAL A 443 -4.64 14.13 -5.66
CA VAL A 443 -3.85 14.03 -6.90
C VAL A 443 -4.61 14.60 -8.10
N TYR A 444 -5.88 14.28 -8.24
CA TYR A 444 -6.70 14.78 -9.35
C TYR A 444 -6.94 16.30 -9.28
N HIS A 445 -7.23 16.82 -8.08
CA HIS A 445 -7.57 18.24 -7.93
C HIS A 445 -6.38 19.17 -7.84
N VAL A 446 -5.25 18.71 -7.31
CA VAL A 446 -4.08 19.57 -7.06
C VAL A 446 -2.96 19.31 -8.07
N LEU A 447 -3.00 18.16 -8.79
CA LEU A 447 -1.94 17.67 -9.68
C LEU A 447 -0.59 17.55 -8.96
N SER A 448 -0.65 17.24 -7.68
CA SER A 448 0.51 16.97 -6.82
C SER A 448 0.17 15.89 -5.81
N MET A 449 1.18 15.16 -5.31
CA MET A 449 0.94 14.19 -4.23
C MET A 449 0.64 14.91 -2.92
N PRO A 450 -0.39 14.45 -2.17
CA PRO A 450 -0.76 15.08 -0.91
C PRO A 450 0.32 14.91 0.15
N THR A 451 0.40 15.91 1.04
CA THR A 451 1.14 15.81 2.29
C THR A 451 0.18 15.38 3.39
N PHE A 452 0.32 14.15 3.86
CA PHE A 452 -0.47 13.67 4.99
C PHE A 452 0.05 14.26 6.30
N SER A 453 -0.86 14.66 7.19
CA SER A 453 -0.47 15.11 8.52
C SER A 453 0.14 13.97 9.35
N ALA A 454 1.04 14.32 10.27
CA ALA A 454 1.64 13.34 11.20
C ALA A 454 0.54 12.59 12.01
N THR A 455 -0.59 13.24 12.30
CA THR A 455 -1.72 12.62 12.98
C THR A 455 -2.36 11.49 12.17
N LEU A 456 -2.58 11.70 10.87
CA LEU A 456 -3.16 10.66 10.00
C LEU A 456 -2.19 9.48 9.82
N LEU A 457 -0.90 9.76 9.63
CA LEU A 457 0.12 8.71 9.57
C LEU A 457 0.24 7.98 10.90
N GLY A 458 0.13 8.69 12.03
CA GLY A 458 0.11 8.12 13.37
C GLY A 458 -1.08 7.18 13.58
N LEU A 459 -2.28 7.54 13.14
CA LEU A 459 -3.45 6.66 13.20
C LEU A 459 -3.24 5.35 12.45
N LEU A 460 -2.67 5.42 11.23
CA LEU A 460 -2.37 4.21 10.47
C LEU A 460 -1.27 3.38 11.14
N GLY A 461 -0.24 4.04 11.67
CA GLY A 461 0.84 3.40 12.41
C GLY A 461 0.34 2.70 13.69
N ILE A 462 -0.53 3.34 14.46
CA ILE A 462 -1.18 2.75 15.64
C ILE A 462 -2.02 1.54 15.24
N SER A 463 -2.84 1.66 14.18
CA SER A 463 -3.66 0.55 13.68
C SER A 463 -2.79 -0.63 13.24
N GLY A 464 -1.68 -0.38 12.53
CA GLY A 464 -0.71 -1.41 12.15
C GLY A 464 -0.01 -2.05 13.36
N GLY A 465 0.41 -1.23 14.33
CA GLY A 465 1.01 -1.69 15.57
C GLY A 465 0.06 -2.55 16.41
N THR A 466 -1.20 -2.14 16.51
CA THR A 466 -2.27 -2.91 17.18
C THR A 466 -2.47 -4.27 16.50
N TYR A 467 -2.53 -4.30 15.17
CA TYR A 467 -2.63 -5.55 14.40
C TYR A 467 -1.46 -6.50 14.68
N ILE A 468 -0.23 -6.00 14.72
CA ILE A 468 0.94 -6.79 15.02
C ILE A 468 0.89 -7.25 16.49
N GLY A 469 0.51 -6.37 17.42
CA GLY A 469 0.40 -6.67 18.84
C GLY A 469 -0.57 -7.83 19.12
N PHE A 470 -1.73 -7.85 18.51
CA PHE A 470 -2.68 -8.96 18.62
C PHE A 470 -2.23 -10.24 17.88
N LYS A 471 -1.26 -10.13 16.98
CA LYS A 471 -0.65 -11.29 16.34
C LYS A 471 0.44 -11.95 17.20
N ILE A 472 1.03 -11.25 18.17
CA ILE A 472 2.00 -11.82 19.11
C ILE A 472 1.25 -12.80 20.02
N PRO A 473 1.73 -14.02 20.26
CA PRO A 473 1.05 -14.95 21.14
C PRO A 473 1.03 -14.38 22.56
N GLU A 474 -0.13 -14.32 23.16
CA GLU A 474 -0.26 -14.49 24.59
C GLU A 474 0.37 -15.85 24.89
N GLN A 475 1.29 -15.93 25.84
CA GLN A 475 2.10 -17.11 26.14
C GLN A 475 1.25 -18.39 26.16
N LEU A 476 1.67 -19.36 25.35
CA LEU A 476 1.11 -20.72 25.35
C LEU A 476 1.34 -21.42 26.70
#